data_74c80acdbffdd56c8f8d64e58ecab842
#
_entry.id   74c80acdbffdd56c8f8d64e58ecab842
#
_cell.length_a   1.000
_cell.length_b   1.000
_cell.length_c   1.000
_cell.angle_alpha   90.00
_cell.angle_beta   90.00
_cell.angle_gamma   90.00
#
_symmetry.space_group_name_H-M   'P 1'
#
loop_
_entity.id
_entity.type
_entity.pdbx_description
1 polymer ?
#
loop_
_entity_poly.entity_id
_entity_poly.type
_entity_poly.pdbx_seq_one_letter_code
_entity_poly.pdbx_strand_id
1 'polypeptide(L)'
;MNKRRYSNRRRKNILRVFILLMTIIITVVMWRTIKIDVQVGELALPKILQSKKSFADTSGEWNLILVDRNHYIPNNYQVELTELSNGKKVDSRIYPELQQMFNDARAEGLALFVREGYRTTGEQQKIMDEKINEYEKQGYSAKEAKKRAEKYVAIPDTSEHQLGLSVDINADTDKCSSEKVYQWLDENAYKYGFVKRYPEDKTDITGISNEPWHYRYVGTTVAKIMKEENLCLEEYLEKYK
;
A
#
# COMPACT_ATOMS: atom_id res chain seq x y z
N MET A 1 -64.71 -50.55 23.82
CA MET A 1 -63.26 -50.21 23.92
C MET A 1 -62.66 -49.51 22.71
N ASN A 2 -63.36 -49.11 21.67
CA ASN A 2 -62.79 -48.59 20.40
C ASN A 2 -62.71 -47.02 20.22
N LYS A 3 -63.46 -46.24 20.97
CA LYS A 3 -63.50 -44.76 20.82
C LYS A 3 -62.18 -44.03 21.30
N ARG A 4 -61.52 -44.54 22.36
CA ARG A 4 -60.27 -43.93 22.87
C ARG A 4 -59.05 -44.14 21.95
N ARG A 5 -58.96 -45.27 21.25
CA ARG A 5 -57.86 -45.54 20.30
C ARG A 5 -57.94 -44.68 19.04
N TYR A 6 -59.13 -44.32 18.57
CA TYR A 6 -59.37 -43.50 17.38
C TYR A 6 -59.01 -42.01 17.65
N SER A 7 -59.39 -41.51 18.85
CA SER A 7 -59.06 -40.16 19.29
C SER A 7 -57.53 -39.93 19.42
N ASN A 8 -56.80 -40.91 19.96
CA ASN A 8 -55.35 -40.79 20.13
C ASN A 8 -54.60 -40.85 18.79
N ARG A 9 -55.11 -41.59 17.82
CA ARG A 9 -54.50 -41.66 16.46
C ARG A 9 -54.70 -40.38 15.71
N ARG A 10 -55.87 -39.75 15.83
CA ARG A 10 -56.21 -38.42 15.23
C ARG A 10 -55.36 -37.29 15.85
N ARG A 11 -55.18 -37.27 17.17
CA ARG A 11 -54.31 -36.32 17.86
C ARG A 11 -52.82 -36.49 17.45
N LYS A 12 -52.33 -37.69 17.32
CA LYS A 12 -50.96 -37.95 16.84
C LYS A 12 -50.74 -37.51 15.39
N ASN A 13 -51.74 -37.65 14.51
CA ASN A 13 -51.65 -37.22 13.15
C ASN A 13 -51.71 -35.66 13.03
N ILE A 14 -52.57 -35.00 13.82
CA ILE A 14 -52.63 -33.54 13.90
C ILE A 14 -51.29 -32.99 14.41
N LEU A 15 -50.70 -33.59 15.44
CA LEU A 15 -49.40 -33.21 15.98
C LEU A 15 -48.28 -33.35 14.93
N ARG A 16 -48.30 -34.45 14.15
CA ARG A 16 -47.31 -34.68 13.07
C ARG A 16 -47.42 -33.67 11.96
N VAL A 17 -48.67 -33.31 11.56
CA VAL A 17 -48.88 -32.28 10.55
C VAL A 17 -48.45 -30.91 11.10
N PHE A 18 -48.69 -30.63 12.36
CA PHE A 18 -48.27 -29.35 12.97
C PHE A 18 -46.72 -29.24 13.06
N ILE A 19 -46.04 -30.33 13.42
CA ILE A 19 -44.56 -30.37 13.41
C ILE A 19 -44.02 -30.19 12.00
N LEU A 20 -44.64 -30.85 10.99
CA LEU A 20 -44.21 -30.69 9.59
C LEU A 20 -44.38 -29.25 9.08
N LEU A 21 -45.52 -28.60 9.43
CA LEU A 21 -45.77 -27.19 9.07
C LEU A 21 -44.77 -26.25 9.76
N MET A 22 -44.44 -26.49 11.04
CA MET A 22 -43.47 -25.70 11.77
C MET A 22 -42.06 -25.86 11.23
N THR A 23 -41.64 -27.07 10.80
CA THR A 23 -40.34 -27.28 10.13
C THR A 23 -40.27 -26.56 8.78
N ILE A 24 -41.35 -26.58 7.99
CA ILE A 24 -41.39 -25.84 6.72
C ILE A 24 -41.31 -24.34 6.96
N ILE A 25 -41.99 -23.80 7.96
CA ILE A 25 -41.92 -22.37 8.29
C ILE A 25 -40.51 -21.99 8.76
N ILE A 26 -39.87 -22.80 9.59
CA ILE A 26 -38.49 -22.57 10.06
C ILE A 26 -37.51 -22.61 8.88
N THR A 27 -37.65 -23.57 7.96
CA THR A 27 -36.79 -23.64 6.77
C THR A 27 -36.99 -22.46 5.83
N VAL A 28 -38.23 -21.99 5.65
CA VAL A 28 -38.52 -20.80 4.80
C VAL A 28 -37.99 -19.54 5.47
N VAL A 29 -38.11 -19.40 6.80
CA VAL A 29 -37.55 -18.27 7.54
C VAL A 29 -36.04 -18.29 7.48
N MET A 30 -35.40 -19.44 7.73
CA MET A 30 -33.94 -19.59 7.59
C MET A 30 -33.49 -19.30 6.13
N TRP A 31 -34.22 -19.72 5.14
CA TRP A 31 -33.86 -19.46 3.73
C TRP A 31 -34.00 -17.97 3.37
N ARG A 32 -34.97 -17.26 3.97
CA ARG A 32 -35.11 -15.80 3.83
C ARG A 32 -34.00 -15.05 4.58
N THR A 33 -33.64 -15.46 5.79
CA THR A 33 -32.52 -14.84 6.53
C THR A 33 -31.19 -15.08 5.83
N ILE A 34 -30.91 -16.27 5.32
CA ILE A 34 -29.73 -16.57 4.52
C ILE A 34 -29.70 -15.73 3.22
N LYS A 35 -30.84 -15.54 2.53
CA LYS A 35 -30.89 -14.64 1.37
C LYS A 35 -30.70 -13.18 1.71
N ILE A 36 -31.14 -12.73 2.86
CA ILE A 36 -30.93 -11.35 3.34
C ILE A 36 -29.45 -11.15 3.72
N ASP A 37 -28.81 -12.12 4.38
CA ASP A 37 -27.39 -12.05 4.70
C ASP A 37 -26.50 -12.09 3.44
N VAL A 38 -26.89 -12.82 2.39
CA VAL A 38 -26.17 -12.82 1.11
C VAL A 38 -26.37 -11.49 0.35
N GLN A 39 -27.49 -10.80 0.50
CA GLN A 39 -27.67 -9.46 -0.09
C GLN A 39 -27.03 -8.33 0.73
N VAL A 40 -26.86 -8.50 2.04
CA VAL A 40 -26.13 -7.53 2.89
C VAL A 40 -24.60 -7.75 2.75
N GLY A 41 -24.15 -8.94 2.32
CA GLY A 41 -22.73 -9.22 2.01
C GLY A 41 -22.21 -8.59 0.71
N GLU A 42 -23.08 -8.03 -0.13
CA GLU A 42 -22.72 -7.16 -1.27
C GLU A 42 -22.69 -5.67 -0.91
N LEU A 43 -22.44 -5.34 0.36
CA LEU A 43 -22.04 -4.00 0.76
C LEU A 43 -20.69 -3.71 0.09
N ALA A 44 -20.78 -2.81 -0.88
CA ALA A 44 -19.71 -2.31 -1.70
C ALA A 44 -18.35 -2.37 -0.99
N LEU A 45 -17.48 -3.26 -1.45
CA LEU A 45 -16.05 -3.11 -1.22
C LEU A 45 -15.70 -1.65 -1.50
N PRO A 46 -14.96 -0.96 -0.63
CA PRO A 46 -14.56 0.42 -0.88
C PRO A 46 -14.04 0.52 -2.31
N LYS A 47 -14.38 1.58 -3.03
CA LYS A 47 -13.95 1.84 -4.44
C LYS A 47 -12.45 1.59 -4.68
N ILE A 48 -11.65 1.68 -3.63
CA ILE A 48 -10.21 1.40 -3.59
C ILE A 48 -9.87 -0.07 -3.95
N LEU A 49 -10.74 -1.05 -3.70
CA LEU A 49 -10.47 -2.47 -4.03
C LEU A 49 -10.84 -2.86 -5.47
N GLN A 50 -11.40 -1.96 -6.26
CA GLN A 50 -11.77 -2.18 -7.65
C GLN A 50 -11.02 -1.29 -8.64
N SER A 51 -9.89 -0.67 -8.24
CA SER A 51 -9.15 0.14 -9.18
C SER A 51 -8.60 -0.76 -10.31
N LYS A 52 -9.10 -0.51 -11.51
CA LYS A 52 -8.63 -1.15 -12.74
C LYS A 52 -7.19 -0.70 -12.96
N LYS A 53 -6.26 -1.64 -13.15
CA LYS A 53 -4.88 -1.31 -13.51
C LYS A 53 -4.88 -0.33 -14.68
N SER A 54 -4.21 0.79 -14.51
CA SER A 54 -4.08 1.85 -15.51
C SER A 54 -2.64 2.36 -15.55
N PHE A 55 -2.28 3.10 -16.59
CA PHE A 55 -1.04 3.87 -16.55
C PHE A 55 -1.21 5.09 -15.64
N ALA A 56 -0.11 5.47 -14.97
CA ALA A 56 -0.04 6.69 -14.20
C ALA A 56 -0.25 7.90 -15.12
N ASP A 57 -0.94 8.91 -14.62
CA ASP A 57 -1.06 10.19 -15.32
C ASP A 57 0.26 10.96 -15.24
N THR A 58 0.89 11.18 -16.40
CA THR A 58 2.13 11.94 -16.54
C THR A 58 1.90 13.29 -17.23
N SER A 59 0.65 13.67 -17.49
CA SER A 59 0.29 14.95 -18.13
C SER A 59 0.24 16.13 -17.16
N GLY A 60 0.14 15.84 -15.86
CA GLY A 60 0.09 16.82 -14.78
C GLY A 60 1.47 17.27 -14.28
N GLU A 61 1.55 17.64 -13.03
CA GLU A 61 2.80 18.06 -12.39
C GLU A 61 3.77 16.87 -12.26
N TRP A 62 4.94 16.98 -12.85
CA TRP A 62 5.95 15.91 -12.95
C TRP A 62 6.36 15.30 -11.61
N ASN A 63 6.30 16.08 -10.52
CA ASN A 63 6.64 15.65 -9.17
C ASN A 63 5.47 15.01 -8.42
N LEU A 64 4.27 15.01 -9.00
CA LEU A 64 3.04 14.45 -8.40
C LEU A 64 2.50 13.21 -9.11
N ILE A 65 3.30 12.61 -10.00
CA ILE A 65 2.93 11.34 -10.65
C ILE A 65 2.74 10.26 -9.58
N LEU A 66 1.52 9.73 -9.47
CA LEU A 66 1.22 8.60 -8.59
C LEU A 66 1.49 7.30 -9.32
N VAL A 67 2.40 6.50 -8.77
CA VAL A 67 2.61 5.11 -9.16
C VAL A 67 2.40 4.21 -7.96
N ASP A 68 1.62 3.18 -8.17
CA ASP A 68 1.30 2.16 -7.17
C ASP A 68 0.86 0.86 -7.89
N ARG A 69 0.40 -0.16 -7.14
CA ARG A 69 -0.06 -1.44 -7.70
C ARG A 69 -1.17 -1.32 -8.77
N ASN A 70 -1.82 -0.18 -8.91
CA ASN A 70 -2.92 0.09 -9.83
C ASN A 70 -2.53 1.08 -10.94
N HIS A 71 -1.50 1.90 -10.72
CA HIS A 71 -1.02 2.95 -11.61
C HIS A 71 0.41 2.64 -12.06
N TYR A 72 0.52 2.11 -13.28
CA TYR A 72 1.78 1.66 -13.87
C TYR A 72 2.49 2.80 -14.59
N ILE A 73 3.82 2.85 -14.49
CA ILE A 73 4.64 3.79 -15.24
C ILE A 73 4.43 3.52 -16.74
N PRO A 74 4.13 4.57 -17.56
CA PRO A 74 4.01 4.40 -19.01
C PRO A 74 5.33 3.93 -19.65
N ASN A 75 5.25 3.05 -20.65
CA ASN A 75 6.42 2.49 -21.32
C ASN A 75 7.35 3.53 -21.96
N ASN A 76 6.83 4.74 -22.26
CA ASN A 76 7.58 5.84 -22.84
C ASN A 76 8.04 6.88 -21.82
N TYR A 77 7.90 6.60 -20.51
CA TYR A 77 8.39 7.51 -19.48
C TYR A 77 9.93 7.62 -19.54
N GLN A 78 10.39 8.85 -19.54
CA GLN A 78 11.83 9.15 -19.58
C GLN A 78 12.17 10.16 -18.48
N VAL A 79 13.32 9.98 -17.88
CA VAL A 79 13.87 10.84 -16.83
C VAL A 79 15.32 11.14 -17.09
N GLU A 80 15.71 12.40 -16.94
CA GLU A 80 17.10 12.80 -16.92
C GLU A 80 17.69 12.55 -15.55
N LEU A 81 18.83 11.84 -15.49
CA LEU A 81 19.41 11.36 -14.25
C LEU A 81 20.72 12.07 -13.92
N THR A 82 20.86 12.49 -12.67
CA THR A 82 22.13 12.92 -12.06
C THR A 82 22.70 11.79 -11.22
N GLU A 83 23.97 11.49 -11.42
CA GLU A 83 24.70 10.50 -10.61
C GLU A 83 25.27 11.15 -9.35
N LEU A 84 24.99 10.52 -8.20
CA LEU A 84 25.48 10.91 -6.89
C LEU A 84 26.92 10.37 -6.67
N SER A 85 27.63 10.93 -5.68
CA SER A 85 29.02 10.56 -5.36
C SER A 85 29.24 9.09 -5.04
N ASN A 86 28.19 8.37 -4.68
CA ASN A 86 28.23 6.93 -4.38
C ASN A 86 27.71 6.06 -5.56
N GLY A 87 27.56 6.63 -6.77
CA GLY A 87 27.13 5.93 -7.98
C GLY A 87 25.62 5.71 -8.09
N LYS A 88 24.82 6.09 -7.09
CA LYS A 88 23.35 6.07 -7.19
C LYS A 88 22.89 7.22 -8.07
N LYS A 89 21.70 7.08 -8.68
CA LYS A 89 21.15 8.07 -9.60
C LYS A 89 19.79 8.55 -9.12
N VAL A 90 19.49 9.80 -9.40
CA VAL A 90 18.18 10.41 -9.12
C VAL A 90 17.77 11.28 -10.29
N ASP A 91 16.49 11.62 -10.39
CA ASP A 91 16.01 12.65 -11.32
C ASP A 91 16.79 13.95 -11.09
N SER A 92 17.34 14.53 -12.17
CA SER A 92 18.20 15.72 -12.11
C SER A 92 17.50 16.90 -11.45
N ARG A 93 16.16 16.96 -11.54
CA ARG A 93 15.33 18.03 -10.99
C ARG A 93 15.24 18.02 -9.47
N ILE A 94 15.41 16.86 -8.82
CA ILE A 94 15.35 16.76 -7.34
C ILE A 94 16.73 16.90 -6.69
N TYR A 95 17.81 16.85 -7.48
CA TYR A 95 19.17 16.83 -6.96
C TYR A 95 19.53 18.05 -6.11
N PRO A 96 19.20 19.31 -6.48
CA PRO A 96 19.54 20.47 -5.67
C PRO A 96 18.96 20.42 -4.26
N GLU A 97 17.68 20.10 -4.12
CA GLU A 97 16.99 20.01 -2.83
C GLU A 97 17.49 18.81 -2.00
N LEU A 98 17.77 17.69 -2.64
CA LEU A 98 18.37 16.51 -2.00
C LEU A 98 19.75 16.88 -1.45
N GLN A 99 20.58 17.57 -2.22
CA GLN A 99 21.92 17.98 -1.79
C GLN A 99 21.85 18.97 -0.63
N GLN A 100 20.92 19.95 -0.67
CA GLN A 100 20.73 20.90 0.43
C GLN A 100 20.28 20.20 1.72
N MET A 101 19.29 19.29 1.62
CA MET A 101 18.83 18.47 2.76
C MET A 101 19.98 17.71 3.42
N PHE A 102 20.85 17.11 2.60
CA PHE A 102 22.00 16.37 3.11
C PHE A 102 23.07 17.27 3.73
N ASN A 103 23.28 18.47 3.19
CA ASN A 103 24.23 19.43 3.74
C ASN A 103 23.76 19.92 5.13
N ASP A 104 22.50 20.22 5.28
CA ASP A 104 21.93 20.71 6.54
C ASP A 104 21.92 19.60 7.61
N ALA A 105 21.55 18.38 7.25
CA ALA A 105 21.64 17.23 8.16
C ALA A 105 23.08 16.98 8.63
N ARG A 106 24.07 17.10 7.74
CA ARG A 106 25.50 16.97 8.09
C ARG A 106 25.99 18.12 8.98
N ALA A 107 25.49 19.32 8.77
CA ALA A 107 25.80 20.47 9.65
C ALA A 107 25.30 20.26 11.08
N GLU A 108 24.23 19.47 11.26
CA GLU A 108 23.73 19.02 12.56
C GLU A 108 24.42 17.75 13.09
N GLY A 109 25.50 17.30 12.44
CA GLY A 109 26.33 16.16 12.89
C GLY A 109 25.79 14.80 12.50
N LEU A 110 24.83 14.72 11.56
CA LEU A 110 24.32 13.45 11.06
C LEU A 110 25.16 12.94 9.89
N ALA A 111 25.36 11.63 9.82
CA ALA A 111 26.04 10.96 8.73
C ALA A 111 25.02 10.09 7.99
N LEU A 112 24.52 10.59 6.87
CA LEU A 112 23.50 9.91 6.07
C LEU A 112 23.94 9.79 4.60
N PHE A 113 23.40 8.79 3.91
CA PHE A 113 23.68 8.55 2.50
C PHE A 113 22.45 8.00 1.77
N VAL A 114 22.38 8.20 0.47
CA VAL A 114 21.38 7.56 -0.39
C VAL A 114 21.78 6.11 -0.58
N ARG A 115 21.04 5.20 0.02
CA ARG A 115 21.24 3.75 -0.16
C ARG A 115 20.72 3.30 -1.52
N GLU A 116 19.55 3.83 -1.95
CA GLU A 116 18.95 3.52 -3.23
C GLU A 116 18.33 4.77 -3.84
N GLY A 117 18.43 4.90 -5.16
CA GLY A 117 17.84 5.96 -5.96
C GLY A 117 17.05 5.40 -7.13
N TYR A 118 17.31 5.88 -8.36
CA TYR A 118 16.67 5.37 -9.57
C TYR A 118 16.96 3.88 -9.76
N ARG A 119 15.95 3.15 -10.18
CA ARG A 119 16.02 1.74 -10.59
C ARG A 119 15.37 1.55 -11.96
N THR A 120 15.96 0.70 -12.77
CA THR A 120 15.31 0.20 -14.00
C THR A 120 14.25 -0.86 -13.67
N THR A 121 13.34 -1.13 -14.61
CA THR A 121 12.38 -2.25 -14.49
C THR A 121 13.08 -3.60 -14.22
N GLY A 122 14.22 -3.87 -14.86
CA GLY A 122 14.96 -5.10 -14.64
C GLY A 122 15.54 -5.23 -13.23
N GLU A 123 16.06 -4.14 -12.66
CA GLU A 123 16.53 -4.13 -11.27
C GLU A 123 15.38 -4.30 -10.28
N GLN A 124 14.23 -3.66 -10.53
CA GLN A 124 13.04 -3.84 -9.71
C GLN A 124 12.50 -5.29 -9.75
N GLN A 125 12.51 -5.92 -10.94
CA GLN A 125 12.15 -7.33 -11.08
C GLN A 125 13.07 -8.24 -10.28
N LYS A 126 14.39 -7.99 -10.35
CA LYS A 126 15.38 -8.77 -9.60
C LYS A 126 15.12 -8.69 -8.09
N ILE A 127 14.83 -7.51 -7.54
CA ILE A 127 14.51 -7.33 -6.12
C ILE A 127 13.25 -8.11 -5.75
N MET A 128 12.21 -8.07 -6.61
CA MET A 128 10.99 -8.84 -6.40
C MET A 128 11.26 -10.35 -6.38
N ASP A 129 12.04 -10.86 -7.35
CA ASP A 129 12.38 -12.27 -7.44
C ASP A 129 13.22 -12.75 -6.23
N GLU A 130 14.17 -11.93 -5.78
CA GLU A 130 14.95 -12.20 -4.58
C GLU A 130 14.05 -12.28 -3.34
N LYS A 131 13.08 -11.38 -3.21
CA LYS A 131 12.14 -11.36 -2.08
C LYS A 131 11.18 -12.54 -2.10
N ILE A 132 10.70 -12.93 -3.27
CA ILE A 132 9.88 -14.14 -3.44
C ILE A 132 10.69 -15.38 -3.02
N ASN A 133 11.92 -15.52 -3.55
CA ASN A 133 12.79 -16.63 -3.21
C ASN A 133 13.11 -16.71 -1.70
N GLU A 134 13.26 -15.57 -1.03
CA GLU A 134 13.43 -15.51 0.43
C GLU A 134 12.25 -16.17 1.16
N TYR A 135 11.01 -15.85 0.76
CA TYR A 135 9.81 -16.43 1.36
C TYR A 135 9.64 -17.92 0.99
N GLU A 136 9.99 -18.32 -0.24
CA GLU A 136 9.96 -19.73 -0.64
C GLU A 136 10.95 -20.57 0.20
N LYS A 137 12.14 -20.07 0.48
CA LYS A 137 13.10 -20.70 1.39
C LYS A 137 12.60 -20.81 2.82
N GLN A 138 11.65 -19.95 3.24
CA GLN A 138 10.97 -20.05 4.53
C GLN A 138 9.81 -21.07 4.52
N GLY A 139 9.57 -21.75 3.38
CA GLY A 139 8.55 -22.81 3.24
C GLY A 139 7.18 -22.33 2.75
N TYR A 140 7.04 -21.06 2.31
CA TYR A 140 5.79 -20.59 1.71
C TYR A 140 5.65 -21.10 0.28
N SER A 141 4.42 -21.38 -0.16
CA SER A 141 4.15 -21.66 -1.58
C SER A 141 4.47 -20.45 -2.45
N ALA A 142 4.78 -20.65 -3.74
CA ALA A 142 5.08 -19.57 -4.69
C ALA A 142 3.99 -18.47 -4.69
N LYS A 143 2.71 -18.85 -4.61
CA LYS A 143 1.60 -17.90 -4.54
C LYS A 143 1.63 -17.06 -3.25
N GLU A 144 1.87 -17.69 -2.12
CA GLU A 144 1.92 -16.99 -0.82
C GLU A 144 3.20 -16.17 -0.68
N ALA A 145 4.33 -16.68 -1.16
CA ALA A 145 5.61 -15.97 -1.22
C ALA A 145 5.49 -14.67 -2.01
N LYS A 146 4.90 -14.74 -3.23
CA LYS A 146 4.61 -13.55 -4.04
C LYS A 146 3.73 -12.54 -3.32
N LYS A 147 2.59 -13.01 -2.75
CA LYS A 147 1.67 -12.13 -2.00
C LYS A 147 2.34 -11.44 -0.80
N ARG A 148 3.29 -12.12 -0.15
CA ARG A 148 4.07 -11.54 0.95
C ARG A 148 5.09 -10.55 0.45
N ALA A 149 5.80 -10.88 -0.63
CA ALA A 149 6.78 -9.99 -1.26
C ALA A 149 6.16 -8.66 -1.68
N GLU A 150 4.97 -8.68 -2.29
CA GLU A 150 4.22 -7.50 -2.74
C GLU A 150 3.78 -6.53 -1.61
N LYS A 151 3.96 -6.90 -0.34
CA LYS A 151 3.75 -5.99 0.81
C LYS A 151 4.96 -5.12 1.14
N TYR A 152 6.14 -5.50 0.64
CA TYR A 152 7.42 -4.86 0.96
C TYR A 152 8.18 -4.41 -0.28
N VAL A 153 7.83 -4.94 -1.44
CA VAL A 153 8.49 -4.64 -2.72
C VAL A 153 7.41 -4.27 -3.73
N ALA A 154 7.54 -3.10 -4.32
CA ALA A 154 6.65 -2.68 -5.40
C ALA A 154 6.78 -3.62 -6.61
N ILE A 155 5.66 -3.88 -7.27
CA ILE A 155 5.64 -4.65 -8.52
C ILE A 155 6.45 -3.88 -9.57
N PRO A 156 7.22 -4.54 -10.47
CA PRO A 156 7.87 -3.86 -11.58
C PRO A 156 6.92 -2.94 -12.34
N ASP A 157 7.41 -1.76 -12.71
CA ASP A 157 6.66 -0.65 -13.33
C ASP A 157 5.63 0.04 -12.40
N THR A 158 5.70 -0.21 -11.08
CA THR A 158 4.89 0.48 -10.08
C THR A 158 5.73 1.06 -8.93
N SER A 159 7.05 1.09 -9.08
CA SER A 159 7.98 1.63 -8.08
C SER A 159 8.31 3.09 -8.36
N GLU A 160 8.21 3.94 -7.35
CA GLU A 160 8.61 5.35 -7.44
C GLU A 160 10.11 5.55 -7.71
N HIS A 161 10.96 4.55 -7.39
CA HIS A 161 12.37 4.55 -7.79
C HIS A 161 12.55 4.54 -9.31
N GLN A 162 11.61 3.97 -10.06
CA GLN A 162 11.64 3.98 -11.53
C GLN A 162 11.25 5.33 -12.12
N LEU A 163 10.65 6.24 -11.32
CA LEU A 163 10.46 7.64 -11.70
C LEU A 163 11.72 8.49 -11.45
N GLY A 164 12.66 8.01 -10.63
CA GLY A 164 13.80 8.77 -10.15
C GLY A 164 13.46 9.79 -9.06
N LEU A 165 12.20 9.79 -8.57
CA LEU A 165 11.67 10.78 -7.62
C LEU A 165 11.74 10.33 -6.16
N SER A 166 12.20 9.10 -5.90
CA SER A 166 12.34 8.55 -4.55
C SER A 166 13.76 8.14 -4.25
N VAL A 167 14.11 8.26 -2.98
CA VAL A 167 15.40 7.86 -2.42
C VAL A 167 15.20 7.10 -1.11
N ASP A 168 15.94 5.99 -0.97
CA ASP A 168 16.10 5.35 0.33
C ASP A 168 17.32 5.96 1.04
N ILE A 169 17.10 6.56 2.20
CA ILE A 169 18.12 7.27 2.98
C ILE A 169 18.45 6.47 4.23
N ASN A 170 19.71 6.13 4.41
CA ASN A 170 20.17 5.41 5.59
C ASN A 170 21.28 6.19 6.33
N ALA A 171 21.45 5.84 7.59
CA ALA A 171 22.58 6.31 8.41
C ALA A 171 23.87 5.54 8.07
N ASP A 172 24.98 6.23 8.12
CA ASP A 172 26.29 5.61 8.33
C ASP A 172 26.39 5.25 9.83
N THR A 173 26.08 3.99 10.15
CA THR A 173 25.93 3.53 11.54
C THR A 173 27.24 3.51 12.32
N ASP A 174 28.38 3.66 11.66
CA ASP A 174 29.67 3.84 12.34
C ASP A 174 29.81 5.25 12.91
N LYS A 175 29.00 6.21 12.46
CA LYS A 175 29.07 7.63 12.84
C LYS A 175 27.85 8.14 13.61
N CYS A 176 26.65 7.67 13.27
CA CYS A 176 25.43 8.05 13.96
C CYS A 176 24.38 6.93 13.89
N SER A 177 23.40 6.94 14.79
CA SER A 177 22.35 5.92 14.78
C SER A 177 21.30 6.17 13.70
N SER A 178 20.68 5.09 13.21
CA SER A 178 19.57 5.16 12.23
C SER A 178 18.38 5.95 12.79
N GLU A 179 18.06 5.78 14.08
CA GLU A 179 16.94 6.46 14.73
C GLU A 179 17.10 7.98 14.65
N LYS A 180 18.32 8.51 14.89
CA LYS A 180 18.59 9.96 14.81
C LYS A 180 18.38 10.47 13.38
N VAL A 181 18.85 9.73 12.38
CA VAL A 181 18.67 10.10 10.97
C VAL A 181 17.17 10.07 10.59
N TYR A 182 16.45 9.01 10.94
CA TYR A 182 15.03 8.92 10.61
C TYR A 182 14.18 9.94 11.35
N GLN A 183 14.50 10.25 12.60
CA GLN A 183 13.84 11.32 13.33
C GLN A 183 14.08 12.68 12.67
N TRP A 184 15.32 13.00 12.33
CA TRP A 184 15.65 14.26 11.67
C TRP A 184 14.95 14.40 10.32
N LEU A 185 14.94 13.34 9.51
CA LEU A 185 14.24 13.31 8.24
C LEU A 185 12.73 13.51 8.41
N ASP A 186 12.14 12.88 9.40
CA ASP A 186 10.71 13.02 9.71
C ASP A 186 10.33 14.46 10.07
N GLU A 187 11.23 15.16 10.78
CA GLU A 187 11.04 16.54 11.24
C GLU A 187 11.40 17.59 10.16
N ASN A 188 12.26 17.25 9.19
CA ASN A 188 12.88 18.27 8.33
C ASN A 188 12.72 18.02 6.82
N ALA A 189 12.57 16.79 6.34
CA ALA A 189 12.61 16.46 4.91
C ALA A 189 11.59 17.25 4.08
N TYR A 190 10.40 17.56 4.65
CA TYR A 190 9.36 18.32 3.96
C TYR A 190 9.81 19.74 3.58
N LYS A 191 10.77 20.34 4.30
CA LYS A 191 11.33 21.67 4.00
C LYS A 191 12.08 21.70 2.65
N TYR A 192 12.54 20.53 2.23
CA TYR A 192 13.26 20.31 0.97
C TYR A 192 12.39 19.62 -0.09
N GLY A 193 11.09 19.51 0.15
CA GLY A 193 10.15 18.91 -0.79
C GLY A 193 10.06 17.39 -0.74
N PHE A 194 10.66 16.74 0.27
CA PHE A 194 10.58 15.29 0.45
C PHE A 194 9.60 14.91 1.54
N VAL A 195 8.84 13.85 1.33
CA VAL A 195 7.91 13.29 2.31
C VAL A 195 8.24 11.83 2.58
N LYS A 196 8.08 11.38 3.82
CA LYS A 196 8.08 9.95 4.13
C LYS A 196 6.87 9.31 3.43
N ARG A 197 7.16 8.44 2.46
CA ARG A 197 6.13 7.96 1.52
C ARG A 197 5.19 6.93 2.12
N TYR A 198 5.72 6.06 2.99
CA TYR A 198 5.01 4.92 3.56
C TYR A 198 5.04 4.96 5.09
N PRO A 199 4.31 5.91 5.73
CA PRO A 199 4.20 5.93 7.19
C PRO A 199 3.25 4.82 7.67
N GLU A 200 3.44 4.39 8.93
CA GLU A 200 2.74 3.23 9.51
C GLU A 200 1.22 3.40 9.52
N ASP A 201 0.74 4.60 9.83
CA ASP A 201 -0.69 4.95 9.92
C ASP A 201 -1.39 5.07 8.55
N LYS A 202 -0.65 4.96 7.42
CA LYS A 202 -1.19 5.04 6.06
C LYS A 202 -1.08 3.72 5.27
N THR A 203 -0.68 2.64 5.91
CA THR A 203 -0.48 1.33 5.25
C THR A 203 -1.74 0.82 4.53
N ASP A 204 -2.92 1.07 5.07
CA ASP A 204 -4.19 0.67 4.45
C ASP A 204 -4.50 1.44 3.16
N ILE A 205 -3.96 2.66 3.00
CA ILE A 205 -4.14 3.51 1.83
C ILE A 205 -3.05 3.21 0.79
N THR A 206 -1.79 3.28 1.21
CA THR A 206 -0.64 3.09 0.31
C THR A 206 -0.43 1.65 -0.12
N GLY A 207 -0.90 0.69 0.69
CA GLY A 207 -0.73 -0.74 0.49
C GLY A 207 0.69 -1.26 0.72
N ILE A 208 1.61 -0.41 1.20
CA ILE A 208 3.00 -0.72 1.54
C ILE A 208 3.18 -0.59 3.05
N SER A 209 3.95 -1.50 3.65
CA SER A 209 4.31 -1.44 5.07
C SER A 209 5.20 -0.22 5.36
N ASN A 210 5.28 0.18 6.65
CA ASN A 210 6.10 1.31 7.04
C ASN A 210 7.56 1.20 6.57
N GLU A 211 8.03 2.23 5.90
CA GLU A 211 9.40 2.35 5.40
C GLU A 211 10.01 3.69 5.87
N PRO A 212 10.69 3.72 7.03
CA PRO A 212 11.23 4.96 7.58
C PRO A 212 12.39 5.56 6.76
N TRP A 213 12.93 4.79 5.82
CA TRP A 213 14.01 5.21 4.92
C TRP A 213 13.54 5.78 3.60
N HIS A 214 12.29 5.49 3.15
CA HIS A 214 11.81 5.80 1.82
C HIS A 214 11.18 7.19 1.75
N TYR A 215 11.83 8.10 1.03
CA TYR A 215 11.41 9.49 0.86
C TYR A 215 11.10 9.80 -0.59
N ARG A 216 9.92 10.38 -0.84
CA ARG A 216 9.45 10.80 -2.14
C ARG A 216 9.49 12.31 -2.27
N TYR A 217 10.06 12.82 -3.39
CA TYR A 217 9.98 14.23 -3.73
C TYR A 217 8.62 14.59 -4.32
N VAL A 218 8.00 15.62 -3.77
CA VAL A 218 6.70 16.17 -4.20
C VAL A 218 6.73 17.70 -4.33
N GLY A 219 7.90 18.33 -4.11
CA GLY A 219 8.06 19.78 -4.06
C GLY A 219 7.72 20.39 -2.70
N THR A 220 8.36 21.50 -2.37
CA THR A 220 8.32 22.10 -1.02
C THR A 220 6.92 22.52 -0.58
N THR A 221 6.13 23.10 -1.49
CA THR A 221 4.75 23.54 -1.19
C THR A 221 3.85 22.35 -0.83
N VAL A 222 3.90 21.30 -1.66
CA VAL A 222 3.09 20.10 -1.45
C VAL A 222 3.54 19.34 -0.20
N ALA A 223 4.86 19.16 -0.04
CA ALA A 223 5.42 18.47 1.13
C ALA A 223 5.02 19.15 2.45
N LYS A 224 4.97 20.48 2.47
CA LYS A 224 4.53 21.26 3.63
C LYS A 224 3.05 20.98 3.94
N ILE A 225 2.17 21.03 2.96
CA ILE A 225 0.73 20.73 3.14
C ILE A 225 0.54 19.29 3.63
N MET A 226 1.22 18.33 2.98
CA MET A 226 1.14 16.92 3.38
C MET A 226 1.60 16.71 4.83
N LYS A 227 2.66 17.41 5.26
CA LYS A 227 3.16 17.34 6.65
C LYS A 227 2.18 17.97 7.64
N GLU A 228 1.66 19.16 7.35
CA GLU A 228 0.75 19.92 8.23
C GLU A 228 -0.60 19.20 8.41
N GLU A 229 -1.10 18.54 7.37
CA GLU A 229 -2.39 17.86 7.35
C GLU A 229 -2.29 16.34 7.57
N ASN A 230 -1.09 15.81 7.78
CA ASN A 230 -0.82 14.37 7.91
C ASN A 230 -1.40 13.55 6.74
N LEU A 231 -1.11 13.96 5.49
CA LEU A 231 -1.59 13.30 4.28
C LEU A 231 -0.49 12.43 3.67
N CYS A 232 -0.87 11.26 3.14
CA CYS A 232 -0.05 10.56 2.14
C CYS A 232 -0.30 11.14 0.74
N LEU A 233 0.47 10.72 -0.26
CA LEU A 233 0.35 11.28 -1.62
C LEU A 233 -1.03 11.01 -2.23
N GLU A 234 -1.60 9.82 -2.00
CA GLU A 234 -2.94 9.45 -2.46
C GLU A 234 -4.01 10.40 -1.92
N GLU A 235 -3.98 10.66 -0.60
CA GLU A 235 -4.93 11.58 0.06
C GLU A 235 -4.77 13.02 -0.42
N TYR A 236 -3.51 13.45 -0.63
CA TYR A 236 -3.24 14.78 -1.18
C TYR A 236 -3.85 14.94 -2.58
N LEU A 237 -3.62 13.96 -3.46
CA LEU A 237 -4.15 14.01 -4.82
C LEU A 237 -5.68 13.94 -4.85
N GLU A 238 -6.30 13.13 -4.02
CA GLU A 238 -7.76 13.06 -3.91
C GLU A 238 -8.37 14.39 -3.44
N LYS A 239 -7.68 15.09 -2.53
CA LYS A 239 -8.20 16.32 -1.91
C LYS A 239 -7.97 17.57 -2.75
N TYR A 240 -6.85 17.63 -3.50
CA TYR A 240 -6.37 18.88 -4.10
C TYR A 240 -6.24 18.83 -5.63
N LYS A 241 -6.42 17.69 -6.26
CA LYS A 241 -6.30 17.51 -7.72
C LYS A 241 -7.52 16.85 -8.33
#